data_6e5764829546405b78f0677da4c74ace
#
_entry.id   6e5764829546405b78f0677da4c74ace
#
_cell.length_a   1.000
_cell.length_b   1.000
_cell.length_c   1.000
_cell.angle_alpha   90.00
_cell.angle_beta   90.00
_cell.angle_gamma   90.00
#
_symmetry.space_group_name_H-M   'P 1'
#
loop_
_entity.id
_entity.type
_entity.pdbx_description
1 polymer ?
#
loop_
_entity_poly.entity_id
_entity_poly.type
_entity_poly.pdbx_seq_one_letter_code
_entity_poly.pdbx_strand_id
1 'polypeptide(L)'
;MKFNKIVALALALVMVFALCACGGGNTDTKTDDTGSASKVDTNTVSVGAIVIARDDVPTDEIYAFVSTIFDNLDAITAQHAKGAELSIEAAASVKGVPYHPGAAKYFEEKGFKVDAVKEGAGNGTASALSFGTGGESGTYYAFGGVLASFVSGKSNCKVTALT
;
A
#
# COMPACT_ATOMS: atom_id res chain seq x y z
N MET A 1 -20.18 -22.39 -49.54
CA MET A 1 -19.30 -22.29 -48.35
C MET A 1 -19.46 -21.03 -47.49
N LYS A 2 -20.21 -20.00 -47.87
CA LYS A 2 -20.41 -18.76 -47.07
C LYS A 2 -21.61 -18.84 -46.12
N PHE A 3 -22.63 -19.62 -46.44
CA PHE A 3 -23.85 -19.72 -45.62
C PHE A 3 -23.62 -20.44 -44.28
N ASN A 4 -22.81 -21.49 -44.25
CA ASN A 4 -22.53 -22.24 -43.02
C ASN A 4 -21.71 -21.46 -41.99
N LYS A 5 -20.89 -20.47 -42.44
CA LYS A 5 -20.12 -19.61 -41.53
C LYS A 5 -21.00 -18.58 -40.86
N ILE A 6 -22.01 -18.06 -41.54
CA ILE A 6 -22.98 -17.09 -41.00
C ILE A 6 -23.89 -17.77 -39.98
N VAL A 7 -24.33 -19.00 -40.25
CA VAL A 7 -25.16 -19.80 -39.33
C VAL A 7 -24.36 -20.17 -38.07
N ALA A 8 -23.09 -20.53 -38.20
CA ALA A 8 -22.23 -20.83 -37.06
C ALA A 8 -21.97 -19.60 -36.21
N LEU A 9 -21.80 -18.42 -36.82
CA LEU A 9 -21.61 -17.16 -36.09
C LEU A 9 -22.89 -16.73 -35.36
N ALA A 10 -24.06 -16.91 -35.96
CA ALA A 10 -25.36 -16.62 -35.35
C ALA A 10 -25.64 -17.52 -34.15
N LEU A 11 -25.30 -18.83 -34.26
CA LEU A 11 -25.43 -19.79 -33.14
C LEU A 11 -24.49 -19.50 -31.99
N ALA A 12 -23.26 -19.04 -32.25
CA ALA A 12 -22.33 -18.64 -31.22
C ALA A 12 -22.80 -17.39 -30.45
N LEU A 13 -23.42 -16.42 -31.16
CA LEU A 13 -23.98 -15.22 -30.53
C LEU A 13 -25.19 -15.53 -29.64
N VAL A 14 -26.05 -16.49 -30.04
CA VAL A 14 -27.20 -16.90 -29.22
C VAL A 14 -26.77 -17.65 -27.96
N MET A 15 -25.67 -18.43 -28.00
CA MET A 15 -25.16 -19.11 -26.83
C MET A 15 -24.55 -18.14 -25.77
N VAL A 16 -23.96 -17.03 -26.20
CA VAL A 16 -23.43 -16.01 -25.29
C VAL A 16 -24.55 -15.29 -24.54
N PHE A 17 -25.72 -15.09 -25.18
CA PHE A 17 -26.88 -14.49 -24.50
C PHE A 17 -27.64 -15.45 -23.56
N ALA A 18 -27.54 -16.76 -23.79
CA ALA A 18 -28.25 -17.76 -22.96
C ALA A 18 -27.59 -18.01 -21.59
N LEU A 19 -26.32 -17.63 -21.38
CA LEU A 19 -25.64 -17.78 -20.09
C LEU A 19 -25.94 -16.64 -19.10
N CYS A 20 -26.58 -15.55 -19.52
CA CYS A 20 -26.98 -14.46 -18.65
C CYS A 20 -28.38 -14.58 -18.03
N ALA A 21 -29.12 -15.66 -18.33
CA ALA A 21 -30.54 -15.78 -17.95
C ALA A 21 -30.83 -16.87 -16.92
N CYS A 22 -29.90 -17.22 -16.02
CA CYS A 22 -30.16 -18.15 -14.94
C CYS A 22 -29.84 -17.53 -13.57
N GLY A 23 -30.82 -16.82 -13.03
CA GLY A 23 -30.84 -16.32 -11.66
C GLY A 23 -32.27 -15.85 -11.36
N GLY A 24 -33.16 -16.82 -11.13
CA GLY A 24 -34.55 -16.53 -10.83
C GLY A 24 -34.80 -16.18 -9.38
N GLY A 25 -35.83 -15.38 -9.13
CA GLY A 25 -36.53 -15.32 -7.86
C GLY A 25 -36.94 -13.92 -7.42
N ASN A 26 -38.13 -13.51 -7.86
CA ASN A 26 -39.09 -12.59 -7.20
C ASN A 26 -38.63 -11.54 -6.19
N THR A 27 -38.82 -10.29 -6.46
CA THR A 27 -39.99 -9.47 -6.06
C THR A 27 -39.78 -8.01 -6.50
N ASP A 28 -40.88 -7.39 -6.93
CA ASP A 28 -40.96 -6.02 -7.38
C ASP A 28 -40.32 -5.00 -6.42
N THR A 29 -39.34 -4.25 -6.90
CA THR A 29 -39.19 -2.85 -6.51
C THR A 29 -38.35 -2.16 -7.60
N LYS A 30 -38.98 -1.18 -8.26
CA LYS A 30 -38.29 -0.21 -9.12
C LYS A 30 -37.18 0.44 -8.34
N THR A 31 -35.95 0.30 -8.80
CA THR A 31 -34.86 1.18 -8.39
C THR A 31 -33.98 1.41 -9.59
N ASP A 32 -33.95 2.63 -10.05
CA ASP A 32 -32.90 3.13 -10.95
C ASP A 32 -31.56 2.96 -10.24
N ASP A 33 -30.79 1.95 -10.65
CA ASP A 33 -29.46 1.68 -10.12
C ASP A 33 -28.40 2.33 -11.01
N THR A 34 -28.20 3.61 -10.80
CA THR A 34 -26.88 4.22 -10.99
C THR A 34 -26.09 3.90 -9.73
N GLY A 35 -25.28 2.85 -9.78
CA GLY A 35 -24.49 2.35 -8.67
C GLY A 35 -23.45 3.35 -8.16
N SER A 36 -23.93 4.36 -7.44
CA SER A 36 -23.13 5.11 -6.49
C SER A 36 -23.16 4.35 -5.18
N ALA A 37 -22.12 3.58 -4.89
CA ALA A 37 -21.94 3.03 -3.56
C ALA A 37 -21.93 4.21 -2.58
N SER A 38 -23.04 4.39 -1.88
CA SER A 38 -23.14 5.37 -0.80
C SER A 38 -22.09 5.00 0.24
N LYS A 39 -21.07 5.84 0.38
CA LYS A 39 -20.13 5.72 1.50
C LYS A 39 -20.92 6.04 2.76
N VAL A 40 -21.23 5.01 3.53
CA VAL A 40 -21.78 5.17 4.86
C VAL A 40 -20.61 5.36 5.81
N ASP A 41 -20.48 6.54 6.37
CA ASP A 41 -19.50 6.80 7.42
C ASP A 41 -19.90 6.04 8.68
N THR A 42 -19.13 5.04 9.02
CA THR A 42 -19.34 4.22 10.20
C THR A 42 -18.20 4.45 11.18
N ASN A 43 -18.53 4.87 12.39
CA ASN A 43 -17.55 4.97 13.46
C ASN A 43 -17.04 3.58 13.82
N THR A 44 -15.73 3.38 13.67
CA THR A 44 -15.08 2.11 14.00
C THR A 44 -13.75 2.36 14.72
N VAL A 45 -13.23 1.33 15.34
CA VAL A 45 -11.90 1.34 15.95
C VAL A 45 -10.92 0.84 14.90
N SER A 46 -9.85 1.58 14.66
CA SER A 46 -8.77 1.16 13.78
C SER A 46 -7.44 1.17 14.53
N VAL A 47 -6.54 0.28 14.14
CA VAL A 47 -5.17 0.22 14.63
C VAL A 47 -4.24 0.50 13.45
N GLY A 48 -3.44 1.54 13.58
CA GLY A 48 -2.42 1.87 12.59
C GLY A 48 -1.22 0.92 12.69
N ALA A 49 -0.69 0.49 11.55
CA ALA A 49 0.61 -0.17 11.49
C ALA A 49 1.73 0.87 11.44
N ILE A 50 2.81 0.60 12.15
CA ILE A 50 4.02 1.44 12.13
C ILE A 50 5.23 0.60 11.74
N VAL A 51 6.23 1.24 11.16
CA VAL A 51 7.56 0.66 10.94
C VAL A 51 8.47 1.08 12.07
N ILE A 52 9.11 0.12 12.70
CA ILE A 52 10.12 0.37 13.73
C ILE A 52 11.51 0.05 13.20
N ALA A 53 12.49 0.83 13.59
CA ALA A 53 13.89 0.60 13.27
C ALA A 53 14.69 0.33 14.54
N ARG A 54 15.78 -0.45 14.42
CA ARG A 54 16.74 -0.62 15.52
C ARG A 54 17.55 0.67 15.72
N ASP A 55 18.01 0.88 16.92
CA ASP A 55 18.78 2.08 17.28
C ASP A 55 20.13 2.17 16.55
N ASP A 56 20.70 1.02 16.14
CA ASP A 56 21.99 0.94 15.45
C ASP A 56 21.91 1.04 13.93
N VAL A 57 20.72 1.26 13.34
CA VAL A 57 20.61 1.57 11.91
C VAL A 57 21.10 2.99 11.66
N PRO A 58 21.97 3.24 10.64
CA PRO A 58 22.47 4.57 10.36
C PRO A 58 21.36 5.60 10.08
N THR A 59 21.56 6.81 10.56
CA THR A 59 20.62 7.92 10.31
C THR A 59 20.34 8.12 8.82
N ASP A 60 21.37 8.06 7.97
CA ASP A 60 21.22 8.28 6.54
C ASP A 60 20.46 7.15 5.83
N GLU A 61 20.56 5.92 6.32
CA GLU A 61 19.81 4.78 5.76
C GLU A 61 18.30 4.92 6.05
N ILE A 62 17.93 5.29 7.29
CA ILE A 62 16.52 5.53 7.62
C ILE A 62 16.00 6.79 6.94
N TYR A 63 16.80 7.85 6.83
CA TYR A 63 16.42 9.02 6.05
C TYR A 63 16.14 8.66 4.59
N ALA A 64 17.05 7.90 3.95
CA ALA A 64 16.88 7.45 2.58
C ALA A 64 15.63 6.55 2.40
N PHE A 65 15.37 5.66 3.36
CA PHE A 65 14.20 4.81 3.37
C PHE A 65 12.90 5.65 3.39
N VAL A 66 12.79 6.54 4.38
CA VAL A 66 11.59 7.36 4.59
C VAL A 66 11.37 8.35 3.44
N SER A 67 12.42 9.09 3.04
CA SER A 67 12.32 10.08 1.96
C SER A 67 11.95 9.43 0.63
N THR A 68 12.57 8.28 0.29
CA THR A 68 12.26 7.59 -0.95
C THR A 68 10.80 7.15 -1.01
N ILE A 69 10.21 6.74 0.11
CA ILE A 69 8.79 6.36 0.17
C ILE A 69 7.90 7.59 0.00
N PHE A 70 8.05 8.58 0.87
CA PHE A 70 7.10 9.71 0.92
C PHE A 70 7.26 10.71 -0.24
N ASP A 71 8.43 10.79 -0.85
CA ASP A 71 8.62 11.59 -2.07
C ASP A 71 8.09 10.90 -3.36
N ASN A 72 7.62 9.64 -3.27
CA ASN A 72 7.18 8.86 -4.42
C ASN A 72 5.86 8.10 -4.20
N LEU A 73 4.95 8.64 -3.39
CA LEU A 73 3.69 7.96 -3.03
C LEU A 73 2.85 7.52 -4.24
N ASP A 74 2.76 8.34 -5.28
CA ASP A 74 2.00 8.00 -6.49
C ASP A 74 2.57 6.76 -7.19
N ALA A 75 3.90 6.68 -7.29
CA ALA A 75 4.58 5.54 -7.92
C ALA A 75 4.45 4.25 -7.09
N ILE A 76 4.42 4.36 -5.76
CA ILE A 76 4.18 3.25 -4.85
C ILE A 76 2.71 2.81 -4.93
N THR A 77 1.78 3.74 -4.96
CA THR A 77 0.33 3.49 -5.11
C THR A 77 0.03 2.76 -6.42
N ALA A 78 0.73 3.11 -7.50
CA ALA A 78 0.61 2.41 -8.78
C ALA A 78 1.08 0.94 -8.73
N GLN A 79 2.00 0.60 -7.80
CA GLN A 79 2.45 -0.77 -7.62
C GLN A 79 1.61 -1.57 -6.62
N HIS A 80 1.04 -0.91 -5.61
CA HIS A 80 0.21 -1.56 -4.62
C HIS A 80 -0.79 -0.58 -4.01
N ALA A 81 -2.08 -0.95 -4.00
CA ALA A 81 -3.18 -0.08 -3.56
C ALA A 81 -3.02 0.48 -2.13
N LYS A 82 -2.31 -0.26 -1.24
CA LYS A 82 -2.00 0.22 0.12
C LYS A 82 -1.09 1.45 0.15
N GLY A 83 -0.42 1.79 -0.95
CA GLY A 83 0.30 3.05 -1.08
C GLY A 83 -0.58 4.28 -0.89
N ALA A 84 -1.85 4.21 -1.30
CA ALA A 84 -2.83 5.29 -1.11
C ALA A 84 -3.22 5.56 0.37
N GLU A 85 -2.89 4.63 1.26
CA GLU A 85 -3.15 4.80 2.71
C GLU A 85 -1.97 5.47 3.44
N LEU A 86 -0.83 5.65 2.76
CA LEU A 86 0.32 6.35 3.33
C LEU A 86 0.08 7.86 3.32
N SER A 87 0.30 8.49 4.46
CA SER A 87 0.23 9.95 4.63
C SER A 87 1.40 10.41 5.50
N ILE A 88 2.06 11.46 5.06
CA ILE A 88 3.18 12.06 5.80
C ILE A 88 2.69 12.64 7.14
N GLU A 89 1.48 13.22 7.15
CA GLU A 89 0.84 13.75 8.35
C GLU A 89 0.60 12.65 9.39
N ALA A 90 0.05 11.52 8.94
CA ALA A 90 -0.20 10.37 9.81
C ALA A 90 1.13 9.78 10.30
N ALA A 91 2.13 9.65 9.44
CA ALA A 91 3.44 9.11 9.78
C ALA A 91 4.19 10.00 10.78
N ALA A 92 4.08 11.32 10.67
CA ALA A 92 4.70 12.28 11.58
C ALA A 92 3.94 12.45 12.92
N SER A 93 2.72 11.91 13.03
CA SER A 93 1.86 12.03 14.22
C SER A 93 1.85 10.81 15.13
N VAL A 94 2.67 9.81 14.87
CA VAL A 94 2.78 8.58 15.70
C VAL A 94 3.16 8.93 17.12
N LYS A 95 2.47 8.31 18.10
CA LYS A 95 2.67 8.51 19.54
C LYS A 95 3.14 7.23 20.21
N GLY A 96 3.82 7.38 21.35
CA GLY A 96 4.19 6.26 22.20
C GLY A 96 5.49 5.53 21.79
N VAL A 97 6.05 5.83 20.63
CA VAL A 97 7.37 5.33 20.19
C VAL A 97 8.18 6.53 19.69
N PRO A 98 9.41 6.75 20.18
CA PRO A 98 10.25 7.83 19.68
C PRO A 98 10.69 7.57 18.23
N TYR A 99 10.81 8.63 17.46
CA TYR A 99 11.26 8.54 16.08
C TYR A 99 12.77 8.25 16.01
N HIS A 100 13.15 7.45 15.02
CA HIS A 100 14.54 7.35 14.63
C HIS A 100 15.04 8.68 14.07
N PRO A 101 16.30 9.14 14.36
CA PRO A 101 16.80 10.44 13.90
C PRO A 101 16.67 10.67 12.39
N GLY A 102 16.87 9.64 11.58
CA GLY A 102 16.71 9.74 10.13
C GLY A 102 15.28 10.04 9.69
N ALA A 103 14.29 9.43 10.35
CA ALA A 103 12.88 9.69 10.07
C ALA A 103 12.48 11.09 10.56
N ALA A 104 12.89 11.45 11.78
CA ALA A 104 12.63 12.78 12.35
C ALA A 104 13.16 13.89 11.44
N LYS A 105 14.42 13.77 10.99
CA LYS A 105 15.04 14.73 10.07
C LYS A 105 14.20 14.95 8.82
N TYR A 106 13.73 13.87 8.18
CA TYR A 106 12.90 14.00 6.97
C TYR A 106 11.56 14.70 7.26
N PHE A 107 10.86 14.31 8.31
CA PHE A 107 9.57 14.93 8.67
C PHE A 107 9.72 16.41 9.02
N GLU A 108 10.77 16.76 9.75
CA GLU A 108 11.08 18.17 10.10
C GLU A 108 11.42 19.02 8.87
N GLU A 109 12.17 18.48 7.91
CA GLU A 109 12.44 19.14 6.63
C GLU A 109 11.16 19.38 5.81
N LYS A 110 10.15 18.54 5.98
CA LYS A 110 8.82 18.70 5.37
C LYS A 110 7.87 19.60 6.19
N GLY A 111 8.35 20.15 7.32
CA GLY A 111 7.61 21.08 8.18
C GLY A 111 6.74 20.41 9.24
N PHE A 112 6.88 19.10 9.45
CA PHE A 112 6.17 18.36 10.49
C PHE A 112 7.02 18.24 11.76
N LYS A 113 6.39 18.49 12.91
CA LYS A 113 7.03 18.33 14.20
C LYS A 113 6.75 16.94 14.75
N VAL A 114 7.78 16.15 15.02
CA VAL A 114 7.63 14.83 15.65
C VAL A 114 7.58 14.96 17.17
N ASP A 115 6.95 13.96 17.82
CA ASP A 115 6.71 14.00 19.27
C ASP A 115 7.99 13.84 20.09
N ALA A 116 8.82 12.87 19.73
CA ALA A 116 10.10 12.61 20.40
C ALA A 116 11.07 11.92 19.45
N VAL A 117 12.34 12.21 19.59
CA VAL A 117 13.43 11.54 18.83
C VAL A 117 14.22 10.65 19.77
N LYS A 118 14.60 9.45 19.32
CA LYS A 118 15.41 8.51 20.08
C LYS A 118 16.84 9.02 20.18
N GLU A 119 17.25 9.43 21.37
CA GLU A 119 18.62 9.84 21.64
C GLU A 119 19.61 8.69 21.50
N GLY A 120 20.76 8.98 20.94
CA GLY A 120 21.85 8.01 20.77
C GLY A 120 21.64 6.97 19.65
N ALA A 121 20.50 7.00 18.94
CA ALA A 121 20.29 6.17 17.79
C ALA A 121 20.94 6.72 16.51
N GLY A 122 21.01 5.89 15.45
CA GLY A 122 21.49 6.29 14.14
C GLY A 122 23.02 6.27 13.94
N ASN A 123 23.76 5.73 14.89
CA ASN A 123 25.23 5.72 14.89
C ASN A 123 25.84 4.40 14.37
N GLY A 124 25.03 3.51 13.80
CA GLY A 124 25.51 2.25 13.26
C GLY A 124 26.17 2.38 11.88
N THR A 125 26.60 1.24 11.35
CA THR A 125 27.32 1.16 10.08
C THR A 125 26.66 0.18 9.09
N ALA A 126 25.39 -0.19 9.33
CA ALA A 126 24.68 -1.12 8.46
C ALA A 126 24.50 -0.52 7.06
N SER A 127 24.86 -1.27 6.02
CA SER A 127 24.72 -0.87 4.62
C SER A 127 23.60 -1.62 3.87
N ALA A 128 22.94 -2.55 4.55
CA ALA A 128 21.81 -3.29 4.04
C ALA A 128 20.81 -3.55 5.17
N LEU A 129 19.53 -3.32 4.90
CA LEU A 129 18.47 -3.44 5.88
C LEU A 129 17.63 -4.70 5.63
N SER A 130 17.31 -5.42 6.69
CA SER A 130 16.29 -6.46 6.70
C SER A 130 14.98 -5.87 7.19
N PHE A 131 13.97 -5.91 6.36
CA PHE A 131 12.64 -5.39 6.67
C PHE A 131 11.69 -6.54 6.99
N GLY A 132 11.55 -6.85 8.28
CA GLY A 132 10.58 -7.84 8.77
C GLY A 132 9.16 -7.34 8.54
N THR A 133 8.31 -8.18 7.96
CA THR A 133 6.96 -7.82 7.58
C THR A 133 5.92 -8.71 8.27
N GLY A 134 5.49 -9.77 7.64
CA GLY A 134 4.49 -10.71 8.13
C GLY A 134 4.48 -11.96 7.27
N GLY A 135 3.58 -12.89 7.52
CA GLY A 135 3.49 -14.12 6.75
C GLY A 135 3.29 -13.87 5.25
N GLU A 136 3.84 -14.74 4.40
CA GLU A 136 3.89 -14.62 2.93
C GLU A 136 2.52 -14.37 2.26
N SER A 137 1.45 -14.91 2.84
CA SER A 137 0.07 -14.68 2.35
C SER A 137 -0.55 -13.36 2.82
N GLY A 138 0.14 -12.60 3.67
CA GLY A 138 -0.38 -11.39 4.29
C GLY A 138 -0.10 -10.11 3.49
N THR A 139 -0.96 -9.12 3.65
CA THR A 139 -0.80 -7.79 3.02
C THR A 139 0.51 -7.11 3.41
N TYR A 140 0.98 -7.30 4.64
CA TYR A 140 2.23 -6.68 5.09
C TYR A 140 3.45 -7.20 4.34
N TYR A 141 3.49 -8.51 4.01
CA TYR A 141 4.58 -9.06 3.21
C TYR A 141 4.55 -8.52 1.78
N ALA A 142 3.37 -8.58 1.14
CA ALA A 142 3.21 -8.09 -0.22
C ALA A 142 3.55 -6.59 -0.34
N PHE A 143 3.00 -5.76 0.54
CA PHE A 143 3.26 -4.33 0.52
C PHE A 143 4.68 -3.98 0.97
N GLY A 144 5.19 -4.65 2.00
CA GLY A 144 6.58 -4.49 2.46
C GLY A 144 7.60 -4.85 1.38
N GLY A 145 7.31 -5.88 0.58
CA GLY A 145 8.11 -6.25 -0.59
C GLY A 145 8.16 -5.14 -1.65
N VAL A 146 7.02 -4.49 -1.91
CA VAL A 146 6.97 -3.32 -2.82
C VAL A 146 7.82 -2.18 -2.27
N LEU A 147 7.67 -1.83 -0.98
CA LEU A 147 8.46 -0.76 -0.35
C LEU A 147 9.96 -1.06 -0.40
N ALA A 148 10.37 -2.28 -0.01
CA ALA A 148 11.76 -2.70 -0.01
C ALA A 148 12.39 -2.66 -1.42
N SER A 149 11.69 -3.17 -2.41
CA SER A 149 12.12 -3.15 -3.82
C SER A 149 12.21 -1.72 -4.35
N PHE A 150 11.23 -0.89 -4.04
CA PHE A 150 11.18 0.50 -4.50
C PHE A 150 12.33 1.32 -3.91
N VAL A 151 12.54 1.23 -2.59
CA VAL A 151 13.65 1.93 -1.90
C VAL A 151 15.00 1.46 -2.44
N SER A 152 15.21 0.14 -2.57
CA SER A 152 16.46 -0.43 -3.08
C SER A 152 16.76 -0.03 -4.53
N GLY A 153 15.73 0.20 -5.33
CA GLY A 153 15.84 0.62 -6.73
C GLY A 153 16.06 2.13 -6.93
N LYS A 154 15.57 2.94 -5.99
CA LYS A 154 15.57 4.42 -6.11
C LYS A 154 16.61 5.12 -5.23
N SER A 155 17.19 4.43 -4.26
CA SER A 155 18.16 4.99 -3.33
C SER A 155 19.41 4.08 -3.18
N ASN A 156 20.39 4.57 -2.44
CA ASN A 156 21.55 3.76 -2.05
C ASN A 156 21.22 2.79 -0.90
N CYS A 157 20.13 3.02 -0.17
CA CYS A 157 19.66 2.14 0.90
C CYS A 157 19.20 0.80 0.31
N LYS A 158 19.83 -0.29 0.71
CA LYS A 158 19.48 -1.65 0.28
C LYS A 158 18.60 -2.31 1.31
N VAL A 159 17.40 -2.69 0.89
CA VAL A 159 16.36 -3.24 1.75
C VAL A 159 15.88 -4.59 1.21
N THR A 160 15.82 -5.59 2.07
CA THR A 160 15.26 -6.91 1.76
C THR A 160 14.05 -7.17 2.66
N ALA A 161 12.88 -7.42 2.09
CA ALA A 161 11.71 -7.82 2.86
C ALA A 161 11.85 -9.28 3.30
N LEU A 162 11.51 -9.53 4.56
CA LEU A 162 11.51 -10.86 5.20
C LEU A 162 10.13 -11.14 5.82
N THR A 163 9.79 -12.41 5.93
CA THR A 163 8.60 -12.92 6.65
C THR A 163 8.84 -13.00 8.14
#